data_4eaf7ac8c773d9ec1a681f45ebce369e
#
_entry.id   4eaf7ac8c773d9ec1a681f45ebce369e
#
_cell.length_a   1.000
_cell.length_b   1.000
_cell.length_c   1.000
_cell.angle_alpha   90.00
_cell.angle_beta   90.00
_cell.angle_gamma   90.00
#
_symmetry.space_group_name_H-M   'P 1'
#
loop_
_entity.id
_entity.type
_entity.pdbx_description
1 polymer ?
#
loop_
_entity_poly.entity_id
_entity_poly.type
_entity_poly.pdbx_seq_one_letter_code
_entity_poly.pdbx_strand_id
1 'polypeptide(L)'
;MNDCGPDQSWQVMQALQQELGADLVKIVRLARNFGQHNALICGFAHVRGQFIVTMDEDLQHSPADIGRLIAAQAAGNFDVVYGKYEMLQHSGFRNVTSTLLKKLLSASIPDLHADYTAFRLIRTSIARHCLQMRNSYTFLDGYLTWITSNVTSVFVTHSERAAGQSSYTVRKLIEHSINIFVTFSDLPVRIFSATAVGIFFLTTCYALYVLVRKLLFNDLSAGFPTLAILLGFGVGIILLGLGILGEYIHRINLKTTRRPIFVEAETSNE
;
A
#
# COMPACT_ATOMS: atom_id res chain seq x y z
N MET A 1 -8.80 -11.58 14.49
CA MET A 1 -8.72 -12.16 13.12
C MET A 1 -7.47 -13.02 13.02
N ASN A 2 -7.58 -14.27 12.56
CA ASN A 2 -6.44 -15.14 12.29
C ASN A 2 -6.27 -15.33 10.78
N ASP A 3 -5.14 -14.89 10.24
CA ASP A 3 -4.81 -14.98 8.80
C ASP A 3 -4.12 -16.31 8.45
N CYS A 4 -4.58 -17.41 9.06
CA CYS A 4 -4.07 -18.76 8.84
C CYS A 4 -2.54 -18.85 9.09
N GLY A 5 -2.08 -18.27 10.21
CA GLY A 5 -0.67 -18.42 10.65
C GLY A 5 -0.34 -19.90 10.97
N PRO A 6 0.95 -20.29 10.85
CA PRO A 6 1.39 -21.65 11.13
C PRO A 6 1.54 -21.97 12.64
N ASP A 7 1.29 -20.99 13.49
CA ASP A 7 1.44 -21.05 14.93
C ASP A 7 0.15 -21.52 15.67
N GLN A 8 0.18 -21.49 16.98
CA GLN A 8 -0.95 -21.88 17.83
C GLN A 8 -1.91 -20.71 18.16
N SER A 9 -1.81 -19.57 17.46
CA SER A 9 -2.63 -18.40 17.73
C SER A 9 -4.13 -18.70 17.67
N TRP A 10 -4.55 -19.58 16.74
CA TRP A 10 -5.97 -19.97 16.64
C TRP A 10 -6.49 -20.66 17.90
N GLN A 11 -5.74 -21.61 18.43
CA GLN A 11 -6.10 -22.33 19.65
C GLN A 11 -6.17 -21.38 20.87
N VAL A 12 -5.23 -20.43 20.96
CA VAL A 12 -5.22 -19.40 22.01
C VAL A 12 -6.46 -18.50 21.90
N MET A 13 -6.83 -18.08 20.67
CA MET A 13 -8.03 -17.30 20.44
C MET A 13 -9.30 -18.05 20.82
N GLN A 14 -9.39 -19.35 20.51
CA GLN A 14 -10.52 -20.20 20.90
C GLN A 14 -10.63 -20.33 22.43
N ALA A 15 -9.52 -20.56 23.13
CA ALA A 15 -9.50 -20.62 24.59
C ALA A 15 -9.96 -19.28 25.21
N LEU A 16 -9.47 -18.15 24.70
CA LEU A 16 -9.85 -16.82 25.16
C LEU A 16 -11.36 -16.58 24.93
N GLN A 17 -11.90 -17.00 23.80
CA GLN A 17 -13.33 -16.86 23.52
C GLN A 17 -14.18 -17.73 24.47
N GLN A 18 -13.72 -18.95 24.78
CA GLN A 18 -14.41 -19.80 25.75
C GLN A 18 -14.43 -19.18 27.17
N GLU A 19 -13.34 -18.51 27.55
CA GLU A 19 -13.21 -17.86 28.85
C GLU A 19 -14.07 -16.58 28.94
N LEU A 20 -14.06 -15.72 27.92
CA LEU A 20 -14.71 -14.41 27.95
C LEU A 20 -16.10 -14.39 27.35
N GLY A 21 -16.48 -15.42 26.61
CA GLY A 21 -17.78 -15.54 25.94
C GLY A 21 -17.78 -14.98 24.50
N ALA A 22 -18.55 -15.62 23.64
CA ALA A 22 -18.67 -15.29 22.21
C ALA A 22 -19.32 -13.93 21.94
N ASP A 23 -20.05 -13.38 22.91
CA ASP A 23 -20.66 -12.04 22.83
C ASP A 23 -19.61 -10.93 22.91
N LEU A 24 -18.55 -11.16 23.71
CA LEU A 24 -17.46 -10.20 23.90
C LEU A 24 -16.32 -10.42 22.91
N VAL A 25 -15.99 -11.68 22.63
CA VAL A 25 -14.84 -12.05 21.80
C VAL A 25 -15.32 -12.81 20.57
N LYS A 26 -15.32 -12.13 19.43
CA LYS A 26 -15.58 -12.76 18.14
C LYS A 26 -14.26 -13.12 17.45
N ILE A 27 -14.12 -14.39 17.11
CA ILE A 27 -12.93 -14.87 16.40
C ILE A 27 -13.31 -15.32 14.98
N VAL A 28 -12.43 -15.03 14.02
CA VAL A 28 -12.58 -15.45 12.63
C VAL A 28 -11.23 -15.92 12.11
N ARG A 29 -11.22 -17.10 11.46
CA ARG A 29 -10.05 -17.68 10.80
C ARG A 29 -10.23 -17.67 9.30
N LEU A 30 -9.24 -17.21 8.58
CA LEU A 30 -9.22 -17.26 7.12
C LEU A 30 -8.77 -18.64 6.63
N ALA A 31 -9.26 -19.05 5.45
CA ALA A 31 -8.97 -20.36 4.85
C ALA A 31 -7.50 -20.54 4.45
N ARG A 32 -6.77 -19.45 4.26
CA ARG A 32 -5.33 -19.38 4.02
C ARG A 32 -4.80 -18.01 4.40
N ASN A 33 -3.50 -17.79 4.33
CA ASN A 33 -2.93 -16.47 4.47
C ASN A 33 -3.30 -15.59 3.27
N PHE A 34 -4.07 -14.54 3.51
CA PHE A 34 -4.51 -13.53 2.54
C PHE A 34 -3.80 -12.18 2.75
N GLY A 35 -3.03 -12.03 3.83
CA GLY A 35 -2.33 -10.83 4.24
C GLY A 35 -3.13 -9.94 5.19
N GLN A 36 -2.41 -9.21 6.03
CA GLN A 36 -2.95 -8.40 7.14
C GLN A 36 -4.11 -7.48 6.70
N HIS A 37 -3.97 -6.75 5.60
CA HIS A 37 -5.01 -5.83 5.14
C HIS A 37 -6.30 -6.53 4.75
N ASN A 38 -6.22 -7.71 4.11
CA ASN A 38 -7.40 -8.50 3.77
C ASN A 38 -8.07 -9.11 5.02
N ALA A 39 -7.26 -9.53 6.01
CA ALA A 39 -7.78 -9.99 7.28
C ALA A 39 -8.52 -8.87 8.04
N LEU A 40 -7.98 -7.64 8.04
CA LEU A 40 -8.67 -6.47 8.61
C LEU A 40 -9.99 -6.17 7.91
N ILE A 41 -10.01 -6.19 6.57
CA ILE A 41 -11.24 -5.97 5.80
C ILE A 41 -12.27 -7.08 6.08
N CYS A 42 -11.84 -8.34 6.20
CA CYS A 42 -12.73 -9.41 6.67
C CYS A 42 -13.33 -9.07 8.05
N GLY A 43 -12.51 -8.59 8.98
CA GLY A 43 -12.97 -8.13 10.29
C GLY A 43 -14.07 -7.07 10.20
N PHE A 44 -14.00 -6.16 9.24
CA PHE A 44 -15.01 -5.11 9.05
C PHE A 44 -16.41 -5.65 8.70
N ALA A 45 -16.50 -6.84 8.13
CA ALA A 45 -17.80 -7.50 7.90
C ALA A 45 -18.51 -7.93 9.19
N HIS A 46 -17.75 -8.14 10.27
CA HIS A 46 -18.26 -8.67 11.52
C HIS A 46 -18.47 -7.62 12.62
N VAL A 47 -18.16 -6.35 12.36
CA VAL A 47 -18.29 -5.29 13.37
C VAL A 47 -19.74 -4.84 13.55
N ARG A 48 -20.11 -4.55 14.80
CA ARG A 48 -21.42 -4.03 15.20
C ARG A 48 -21.38 -2.60 15.73
N GLY A 49 -20.21 -2.14 16.19
CA GLY A 49 -20.02 -0.83 16.78
C GLY A 49 -20.14 0.32 15.78
N GLN A 50 -20.31 1.53 16.26
CA GLN A 50 -20.33 2.75 15.47
C GLN A 50 -18.94 3.10 14.90
N PHE A 51 -17.90 2.73 15.65
CA PHE A 51 -16.50 2.90 15.30
C PHE A 51 -15.75 1.58 15.43
N ILE A 52 -14.67 1.47 14.67
CA ILE A 52 -13.74 0.35 14.66
C ILE A 52 -12.38 0.89 15.06
N VAL A 53 -11.71 0.23 15.99
CA VAL A 53 -10.29 0.47 16.24
C VAL A 53 -9.48 -0.72 15.76
N THR A 54 -8.47 -0.47 14.91
CA THR A 54 -7.51 -1.49 14.50
C THR A 54 -6.24 -1.36 15.32
N MET A 55 -5.69 -2.49 15.75
CA MET A 55 -4.44 -2.57 16.52
C MET A 55 -3.63 -3.76 16.03
N ASP A 56 -2.31 -3.62 16.04
CA ASP A 56 -1.40 -4.76 15.81
C ASP A 56 -1.28 -5.61 17.10
N GLU A 57 -0.95 -6.89 16.94
CA GLU A 57 -0.85 -7.86 18.04
C GLU A 57 0.50 -7.83 18.77
N ASP A 58 1.43 -6.95 18.35
CA ASP A 58 2.80 -6.90 18.89
C ASP A 58 2.95 -6.10 20.19
N LEU A 59 1.82 -5.70 20.77
CA LEU A 59 1.71 -4.93 22.03
C LEU A 59 2.39 -3.56 22.00
N GLN A 60 2.71 -3.04 20.83
CA GLN A 60 3.27 -1.69 20.70
C GLN A 60 2.20 -0.60 20.86
N HIS A 61 0.92 -0.94 20.62
CA HIS A 61 -0.22 -0.07 20.78
C HIS A 61 -0.86 -0.22 22.16
N SER A 62 -1.02 0.89 22.90
CA SER A 62 -1.68 0.87 24.20
C SER A 62 -3.20 0.96 24.05
N PRO A 63 -3.98 0.01 24.60
CA PRO A 63 -5.45 0.14 24.67
C PRO A 63 -5.92 1.41 25.40
N ALA A 64 -5.12 1.93 26.32
CA ALA A 64 -5.43 3.17 27.05
C ALA A 64 -5.54 4.40 26.11
N ASP A 65 -4.86 4.37 24.96
CA ASP A 65 -4.90 5.45 23.99
C ASP A 65 -6.14 5.43 23.08
N ILE A 66 -6.97 4.38 23.14
CA ILE A 66 -8.27 4.33 22.42
C ILE A 66 -9.14 5.53 22.81
N GLY A 67 -9.13 5.91 24.08
CA GLY A 67 -9.85 7.11 24.56
C GLY A 67 -9.43 8.40 23.85
N ARG A 68 -8.13 8.54 23.52
CA ARG A 68 -7.61 9.70 22.78
C ARG A 68 -8.10 9.73 21.33
N LEU A 69 -8.15 8.55 20.66
CA LEU A 69 -8.70 8.45 19.31
C LEU A 69 -10.18 8.83 19.29
N ILE A 70 -10.97 8.35 20.25
CA ILE A 70 -12.40 8.67 20.38
C ILE A 70 -12.60 10.16 20.65
N ALA A 71 -11.83 10.75 21.55
CA ALA A 71 -11.91 12.18 21.87
C ALA A 71 -11.58 13.05 20.63
N ALA A 72 -10.53 12.70 19.88
CA ALA A 72 -10.18 13.40 18.65
C ALA A 72 -11.27 13.26 17.60
N GLN A 73 -11.87 12.07 17.45
CA GLN A 73 -12.99 11.84 16.55
C GLN A 73 -14.17 12.73 16.91
N ALA A 74 -14.55 12.78 18.19
CA ALA A 74 -15.68 13.58 18.67
C ALA A 74 -15.47 15.09 18.48
N ALA A 75 -14.24 15.58 18.65
CA ALA A 75 -13.91 17.00 18.54
C ALA A 75 -14.12 17.56 17.12
N GLY A 76 -13.83 16.77 16.07
CA GLY A 76 -13.93 17.22 14.68
C GLY A 76 -14.87 16.37 13.81
N ASN A 77 -15.59 15.43 14.40
CA ASN A 77 -16.46 14.48 13.70
C ASN A 77 -15.75 13.77 12.53
N PHE A 78 -14.48 13.39 12.74
CA PHE A 78 -13.64 12.76 11.72
C PHE A 78 -14.11 11.34 11.37
N ASP A 79 -13.86 10.95 10.15
CA ASP A 79 -14.16 9.60 9.66
C ASP A 79 -13.05 8.61 10.01
N VAL A 80 -11.79 9.09 9.99
CA VAL A 80 -10.61 8.32 10.36
C VAL A 80 -9.72 9.14 11.28
N VAL A 81 -9.26 8.53 12.37
CA VAL A 81 -8.28 9.11 13.29
C VAL A 81 -7.09 8.18 13.42
N TYR A 82 -5.91 8.62 13.01
CA TYR A 82 -4.66 7.87 13.16
C TYR A 82 -3.96 8.18 14.48
N GLY A 83 -3.47 7.14 15.15
CA GLY A 83 -2.55 7.29 16.27
C GLY A 83 -1.13 7.46 15.74
N LYS A 84 -0.56 8.66 15.86
CA LYS A 84 0.84 8.92 15.50
C LYS A 84 1.75 8.85 16.73
N TYR A 85 2.98 8.39 16.51
CA TYR A 85 3.98 8.28 17.56
C TYR A 85 4.88 9.51 17.59
N GLU A 86 5.28 9.93 18.81
CA GLU A 86 6.41 10.82 18.94
C GLU A 86 7.67 10.08 18.44
N MET A 87 8.39 10.70 17.51
CA MET A 87 9.61 10.10 16.96
C MET A 87 10.66 9.99 18.08
N LEU A 88 10.81 8.81 18.66
CA LEU A 88 11.97 8.51 19.50
C LEU A 88 13.24 8.54 18.63
N GLN A 89 14.20 9.41 18.98
CA GLN A 89 15.43 9.67 18.24
C GLN A 89 16.46 8.52 18.35
N HIS A 90 16.07 7.26 18.20
CA HIS A 90 17.00 6.14 18.31
C HIS A 90 17.06 5.29 17.04
N SER A 91 18.25 5.32 16.42
CA SER A 91 18.78 4.59 15.25
C SER A 91 18.61 5.25 13.87
N GLY A 92 19.67 5.98 13.47
CA GLY A 92 19.70 6.87 12.28
C GLY A 92 19.55 6.21 10.90
N PHE A 93 19.90 4.95 10.68
CA PHE A 93 19.91 4.39 9.33
C PHE A 93 18.57 3.74 8.91
N ARG A 94 17.88 3.07 9.83
CA ARG A 94 16.58 2.41 9.56
C ARG A 94 15.43 3.43 9.48
N ASN A 95 15.58 4.58 10.15
CA ASN A 95 14.60 5.67 10.12
C ASN A 95 14.65 6.44 8.80
N VAL A 96 15.84 6.60 8.18
CA VAL A 96 15.98 7.34 6.91
C VAL A 96 15.28 6.60 5.78
N THR A 97 15.47 5.29 5.65
CA THR A 97 14.83 4.48 4.59
C THR A 97 13.31 4.40 4.76
N SER A 98 12.80 4.22 5.97
CA SER A 98 11.35 4.18 6.21
C SER A 98 10.69 5.55 6.02
N THR A 99 11.35 6.64 6.43
CA THR A 99 10.86 8.01 6.24
C THR A 99 10.88 8.42 4.77
N LEU A 100 11.94 8.06 4.04
CA LEU A 100 12.03 8.32 2.60
C LEU A 100 10.94 7.57 1.85
N LEU A 101 10.70 6.30 2.20
CA LEU A 101 9.66 5.47 1.61
C LEU A 101 8.26 6.02 1.90
N LYS A 102 7.98 6.41 3.16
CA LYS A 102 6.72 7.07 3.51
C LYS A 102 6.51 8.37 2.74
N LYS A 103 7.56 9.22 2.63
CA LYS A 103 7.49 10.44 1.83
C LYS A 103 7.26 10.15 0.35
N LEU A 104 7.90 9.12 -0.21
CA LEU A 104 7.70 8.72 -1.59
C LEU A 104 6.26 8.23 -1.81
N LEU A 105 5.73 7.41 -0.91
CA LEU A 105 4.35 6.91 -0.98
C LEU A 105 3.34 8.03 -0.83
N SER A 106 3.51 8.93 0.15
CA SER A 106 2.60 10.07 0.32
C SER A 106 2.68 11.09 -0.83
N ALA A 107 3.85 11.26 -1.45
CA ALA A 107 3.97 12.07 -2.66
C ALA A 107 3.34 11.41 -3.91
N SER A 108 3.24 10.07 -3.91
CA SER A 108 2.79 9.27 -5.04
C SER A 108 1.31 8.91 -4.99
N ILE A 109 0.73 8.87 -3.79
CA ILE A 109 -0.69 8.58 -3.56
C ILE A 109 -1.36 9.88 -3.15
N PRO A 110 -2.18 10.48 -4.02
CA PRO A 110 -2.90 11.70 -3.67
C PRO A 110 -3.71 11.51 -2.38
N ASP A 111 -3.68 12.51 -1.51
CA ASP A 111 -4.45 12.57 -0.26
C ASP A 111 -4.09 11.53 0.82
N LEU A 112 -3.04 10.70 0.63
CA LEU A 112 -2.59 9.79 1.68
C LEU A 112 -2.08 10.58 2.88
N HIS A 113 -2.74 10.38 4.03
CA HIS A 113 -2.38 11.07 5.24
C HIS A 113 -0.94 10.72 5.68
N ALA A 114 -0.11 11.72 5.95
CA ALA A 114 1.33 11.51 6.25
C ALA A 114 1.56 10.66 7.51
N ASP A 115 0.65 10.75 8.49
CA ASP A 115 0.72 10.05 9.79
C ASP A 115 -0.06 8.73 9.78
N TYR A 116 -0.32 8.10 8.62
CA TYR A 116 -1.04 6.82 8.59
C TYR A 116 -0.29 5.74 9.39
N THR A 117 -1.03 4.97 10.18
CA THR A 117 -0.52 3.90 11.05
C THR A 117 -1.52 2.76 11.14
N ALA A 118 -1.09 1.60 11.66
CA ALA A 118 -1.98 0.47 11.93
C ALA A 118 -2.94 0.74 13.10
N PHE A 119 -2.55 1.62 14.03
CA PHE A 119 -3.40 2.04 15.15
C PHE A 119 -4.29 3.21 14.73
N ARG A 120 -5.54 2.92 14.44
CA ARG A 120 -6.48 3.91 13.91
C ARG A 120 -7.91 3.60 14.34
N LEU A 121 -8.70 4.66 14.50
CA LEU A 121 -10.14 4.61 14.64
C LEU A 121 -10.79 4.93 13.28
N ILE A 122 -11.76 4.14 12.88
CA ILE A 122 -12.47 4.30 11.60
C ILE A 122 -13.97 4.27 11.88
N ARG A 123 -14.74 5.18 11.32
CA ARG A 123 -16.20 5.13 11.32
C ARG A 123 -16.67 3.88 10.56
N THR A 124 -17.54 3.07 11.16
CA THR A 124 -17.96 1.79 10.59
C THR A 124 -18.63 1.94 9.21
N SER A 125 -19.38 3.03 8.97
CA SER A 125 -19.95 3.31 7.65
C SER A 125 -18.88 3.44 6.57
N ILE A 126 -17.75 4.10 6.88
CA ILE A 126 -16.59 4.23 5.98
C ILE A 126 -15.88 2.90 5.78
N ALA A 127 -15.63 2.15 6.87
CA ALA A 127 -14.97 0.85 6.80
C ALA A 127 -15.74 -0.16 5.93
N ARG A 128 -17.08 -0.12 5.95
CA ARG A 128 -17.93 -0.99 5.12
C ARG A 128 -17.75 -0.77 3.63
N HIS A 129 -17.40 0.41 3.17
CA HIS A 129 -17.09 0.64 1.75
C HIS A 129 -15.85 -0.12 1.29
N CYS A 130 -14.89 -0.41 2.19
CA CYS A 130 -13.73 -1.23 1.87
C CYS A 130 -14.10 -2.65 1.46
N LEU A 131 -15.24 -3.20 1.94
CA LEU A 131 -15.72 -4.54 1.57
C LEU A 131 -16.08 -4.67 0.08
N GLN A 132 -16.37 -3.55 -0.59
CA GLN A 132 -16.74 -3.53 -2.00
C GLN A 132 -15.53 -3.38 -2.92
N MET A 133 -14.36 -3.03 -2.35
CA MET A 133 -13.16 -2.78 -3.13
C MET A 133 -12.47 -4.08 -3.52
N ARG A 134 -12.07 -4.19 -4.79
CA ARG A 134 -11.46 -5.38 -5.40
C ARG A 134 -10.23 -4.97 -6.20
N ASN A 135 -9.13 -4.67 -5.52
CA ASN A 135 -7.89 -4.35 -6.20
C ASN A 135 -6.94 -5.57 -6.25
N SER A 136 -6.01 -5.54 -7.18
CA SER A 136 -4.96 -6.58 -7.32
C SER A 136 -4.06 -6.65 -6.09
N TYR A 137 -3.92 -5.54 -5.37
CA TYR A 137 -3.19 -5.42 -4.13
C TYR A 137 -4.00 -4.59 -3.12
N THR A 138 -4.21 -5.16 -1.94
CA THR A 138 -5.00 -4.50 -0.90
C THR A 138 -4.09 -3.70 0.02
N PHE A 139 -4.35 -2.40 0.10
CA PHE A 139 -3.72 -1.49 1.05
C PHE A 139 -4.81 -0.65 1.71
N LEU A 140 -5.11 -0.93 2.97
CA LEU A 140 -6.28 -0.37 3.65
C LEU A 140 -6.24 1.16 3.72
N ASP A 141 -5.07 1.75 3.99
CA ASP A 141 -4.94 3.21 4.08
C ASP A 141 -5.17 3.88 2.71
N GLY A 142 -4.72 3.23 1.63
CA GLY A 142 -5.04 3.67 0.26
C GLY A 142 -6.53 3.60 -0.04
N TYR A 143 -7.24 2.57 0.46
CA TYR A 143 -8.70 2.50 0.32
C TYR A 143 -9.40 3.61 1.09
N LEU A 144 -8.99 3.86 2.34
CA LEU A 144 -9.55 4.93 3.15
C LEU A 144 -9.37 6.30 2.48
N THR A 145 -8.22 6.54 1.87
CA THR A 145 -7.93 7.77 1.10
C THR A 145 -8.89 7.98 -0.06
N TRP A 146 -9.29 6.90 -0.74
CA TRP A 146 -10.26 7.00 -1.84
C TRP A 146 -11.71 7.21 -1.38
N ILE A 147 -12.01 6.88 -0.11
CA ILE A 147 -13.37 6.95 0.44
C ILE A 147 -13.62 8.28 1.11
N THR A 148 -12.64 8.82 1.85
CA THR A 148 -12.82 10.04 2.65
C THR A 148 -11.53 10.84 2.75
N SER A 149 -11.68 12.17 2.75
CA SER A 149 -10.64 13.15 3.09
C SER A 149 -10.78 13.69 4.52
N ASN A 150 -11.85 13.30 5.24
CA ASN A 150 -12.13 13.77 6.60
C ASN A 150 -11.32 12.96 7.63
N VAL A 151 -10.02 13.20 7.67
CA VAL A 151 -9.03 12.42 8.39
C VAL A 151 -8.20 13.33 9.31
N THR A 152 -7.79 12.82 10.47
CA THR A 152 -6.86 13.48 11.38
C THR A 152 -5.91 12.50 12.05
N SER A 153 -4.95 13.00 12.82
CA SER A 153 -4.05 12.20 13.64
C SER A 153 -3.90 12.78 15.05
N VAL A 154 -3.66 11.91 16.02
CA VAL A 154 -3.43 12.28 17.42
C VAL A 154 -2.23 11.53 17.97
N PHE A 155 -1.45 12.18 18.85
CA PHE A 155 -0.32 11.54 19.49
C PHE A 155 -0.77 10.45 20.46
N VAL A 156 -0.16 9.28 20.32
CA VAL A 156 -0.38 8.09 21.14
C VAL A 156 0.94 7.57 21.67
N THR A 157 0.87 6.80 22.73
CA THR A 157 2.04 6.17 23.35
C THR A 157 2.52 5.03 22.46
N HIS A 158 3.82 4.91 22.29
CA HIS A 158 4.44 3.78 21.59
C HIS A 158 5.30 3.00 22.57
N SER A 159 4.93 1.75 22.80
CA SER A 159 5.71 0.84 23.65
C SER A 159 6.75 0.11 22.81
N GLU A 160 7.88 -0.26 23.44
CA GLU A 160 8.81 -1.18 22.79
C GLU A 160 8.14 -2.54 22.56
N ARG A 161 8.51 -3.20 21.46
CA ARG A 161 7.96 -4.52 21.13
C ARG A 161 8.26 -5.51 22.25
N ALA A 162 7.23 -6.13 22.83
CA ALA A 162 7.36 -7.02 23.95
C ALA A 162 8.07 -8.35 23.61
N ALA A 163 7.97 -8.86 22.37
CA ALA A 163 8.59 -10.08 21.91
C ALA A 163 8.70 -10.14 20.37
N GLY A 164 9.65 -10.94 19.87
CA GLY A 164 9.80 -11.29 18.45
C GLY A 164 10.71 -10.35 17.66
N GLN A 165 11.22 -10.87 16.53
CA GLN A 165 11.94 -10.09 15.51
C GLN A 165 10.97 -9.72 14.39
N SER A 166 11.21 -8.58 13.76
CA SER A 166 10.43 -8.14 12.60
C SER A 166 10.51 -9.19 11.48
N SER A 167 9.38 -9.75 11.08
CA SER A 167 9.29 -10.72 9.97
C SER A 167 9.52 -10.08 8.59
N TYR A 168 9.66 -8.76 8.53
CA TYR A 168 9.84 -8.02 7.29
C TYR A 168 11.32 -8.00 6.88
N THR A 169 11.64 -8.80 5.87
CA THR A 169 12.93 -8.66 5.16
C THR A 169 12.90 -7.43 4.26
N VAL A 170 14.06 -6.84 4.00
CA VAL A 170 14.19 -5.68 3.08
C VAL A 170 13.55 -5.97 1.71
N ARG A 171 13.70 -7.20 1.21
CA ARG A 171 13.07 -7.64 -0.05
C ARG A 171 11.54 -7.54 0.01
N LYS A 172 10.92 -8.06 1.07
CA LYS A 172 9.45 -7.97 1.25
C LYS A 172 8.97 -6.53 1.38
N LEU A 173 9.76 -5.67 2.04
CA LEU A 173 9.44 -4.25 2.17
C LEU A 173 9.46 -3.55 0.81
N ILE A 174 10.46 -3.81 -0.03
CA ILE A 174 10.56 -3.26 -1.38
C ILE A 174 9.40 -3.75 -2.25
N GLU A 175 9.12 -5.06 -2.23
CA GLU A 175 8.02 -5.67 -2.99
C GLU A 175 6.66 -5.07 -2.59
N HIS A 176 6.41 -4.95 -1.28
CA HIS A 176 5.21 -4.29 -0.74
C HIS A 176 5.08 -2.84 -1.24
N SER A 177 6.18 -2.10 -1.20
CA SER A 177 6.22 -0.70 -1.64
C SER A 177 5.96 -0.55 -3.14
N ILE A 178 6.56 -1.39 -3.96
CA ILE A 178 6.33 -1.42 -5.42
C ILE A 178 4.86 -1.74 -5.70
N ASN A 179 4.29 -2.72 -5.01
CA ASN A 179 2.89 -3.10 -5.18
C ASN A 179 1.93 -1.95 -4.84
N ILE A 180 2.17 -1.26 -3.74
CA ILE A 180 1.38 -0.06 -3.38
C ILE A 180 1.56 1.02 -4.44
N PHE A 181 2.82 1.33 -4.81
CA PHE A 181 3.15 2.38 -5.76
C PHE A 181 2.48 2.16 -7.13
N VAL A 182 2.55 0.95 -7.67
CA VAL A 182 1.94 0.64 -8.96
C VAL A 182 0.41 0.55 -8.89
N THR A 183 -0.17 0.16 -7.72
CA THR A 183 -1.62 0.03 -7.57
C THR A 183 -2.31 1.37 -7.31
N PHE A 184 -1.68 2.27 -6.58
CA PHE A 184 -2.30 3.50 -6.08
C PHE A 184 -1.73 4.79 -6.69
N SER A 185 -0.72 4.70 -7.58
CA SER A 185 -0.08 5.86 -8.20
C SER A 185 -0.06 5.75 -9.73
N ASP A 186 -0.31 6.86 -10.41
CA ASP A 186 -0.16 7.00 -11.87
C ASP A 186 1.28 7.35 -12.28
N LEU A 187 2.16 7.61 -11.30
CA LEU A 187 3.52 8.09 -11.55
C LEU A 187 4.32 7.17 -12.49
N PRO A 188 4.28 5.82 -12.38
CA PRO A 188 5.03 4.97 -13.30
C PRO A 188 4.68 5.20 -14.76
N VAL A 189 3.38 5.34 -15.06
CA VAL A 189 2.90 5.60 -16.42
C VAL A 189 3.27 7.01 -16.88
N ARG A 190 3.11 8.01 -16.00
CA ARG A 190 3.43 9.40 -16.33
C ARG A 190 4.92 9.59 -16.62
N ILE A 191 5.79 9.01 -15.80
CA ILE A 191 7.25 9.06 -15.99
C ILE A 191 7.60 8.39 -17.33
N PHE A 192 7.06 7.20 -17.59
CA PHE A 192 7.30 6.50 -18.84
C PHE A 192 6.84 7.33 -20.04
N SER A 193 5.64 7.88 -20.02
CA SER A 193 5.09 8.71 -21.10
C SER A 193 5.92 9.98 -21.32
N ALA A 194 6.32 10.66 -20.22
CA ALA A 194 7.17 11.85 -20.32
C ALA A 194 8.55 11.52 -20.91
N THR A 195 9.13 10.40 -20.50
CA THR A 195 10.41 9.92 -21.04
C THR A 195 10.30 9.60 -22.52
N ALA A 196 9.25 8.91 -22.95
CA ALA A 196 9.00 8.59 -24.36
C ALA A 196 8.87 9.86 -25.22
N VAL A 197 8.12 10.86 -24.73
CA VAL A 197 8.00 12.16 -25.40
C VAL A 197 9.35 12.88 -25.48
N GLY A 198 10.12 12.90 -24.39
CA GLY A 198 11.47 13.50 -24.37
C GLY A 198 12.41 12.87 -25.40
N ILE A 199 12.41 11.54 -25.49
CA ILE A 199 13.25 10.81 -26.45
C ILE A 199 12.78 11.05 -27.88
N PHE A 200 11.45 11.10 -28.12
CA PHE A 200 10.92 11.45 -29.43
C PHE A 200 11.42 12.81 -29.91
N PHE A 201 11.38 13.85 -29.07
CA PHE A 201 11.92 15.16 -29.39
C PHE A 201 13.42 15.13 -29.65
N LEU A 202 14.18 14.44 -28.82
CA LEU A 202 15.64 14.34 -28.94
C LEU A 202 16.05 13.63 -30.23
N THR A 203 15.38 12.54 -30.58
CA THR A 203 15.62 11.81 -31.83
C THR A 203 15.19 12.63 -33.06
N THR A 204 14.08 13.37 -32.97
CA THR A 204 13.63 14.25 -34.04
C THR A 204 14.62 15.41 -34.28
N CYS A 205 15.08 16.07 -33.21
CA CYS A 205 16.13 17.10 -33.32
C CYS A 205 17.44 16.56 -33.90
N TYR A 206 17.84 15.35 -33.49
CA TYR A 206 19.02 14.70 -34.05
C TYR A 206 18.85 14.35 -35.53
N ALA A 207 17.69 13.83 -35.93
CA ALA A 207 17.39 13.54 -37.33
C ALA A 207 17.43 14.82 -38.20
N LEU A 208 16.86 15.91 -37.68
CA LEU A 208 16.90 17.20 -38.34
C LEU A 208 18.32 17.75 -38.47
N TYR A 209 19.12 17.64 -37.40
CA TYR A 209 20.53 18.01 -37.42
C TYR A 209 21.32 17.23 -38.52
N VAL A 210 21.15 15.90 -38.59
CA VAL A 210 21.77 15.05 -39.61
C VAL A 210 21.32 15.45 -41.03
N LEU A 211 20.04 15.74 -41.20
CA LEU A 211 19.49 16.18 -42.48
C LEU A 211 20.10 17.51 -42.93
N VAL A 212 20.16 18.50 -42.03
CA VAL A 212 20.75 19.82 -42.32
C VAL A 212 22.25 19.67 -42.66
N ARG A 213 23.00 18.89 -41.89
CA ARG A 213 24.43 18.63 -42.21
C ARG A 213 24.61 18.01 -43.57
N LYS A 214 23.76 17.04 -43.94
CA LYS A 214 23.80 16.39 -45.26
C LYS A 214 23.54 17.39 -46.40
N LEU A 215 22.55 18.27 -46.25
CA LEU A 215 22.15 19.25 -47.25
C LEU A 215 23.19 20.36 -47.45
N LEU A 216 23.82 20.84 -46.35
CA LEU A 216 24.70 21.98 -46.38
C LEU A 216 26.19 21.62 -46.60
N PHE A 217 26.65 20.47 -46.06
CA PHE A 217 28.07 20.13 -46.01
C PHE A 217 28.45 18.85 -46.77
N ASN A 218 27.46 18.12 -47.28
CA ASN A 218 27.64 16.84 -48.00
C ASN A 218 28.52 15.81 -47.24
N ASP A 219 28.65 15.94 -45.94
CA ASP A 219 29.51 15.15 -45.07
C ASP A 219 28.73 14.06 -44.38
N LEU A 220 28.85 12.81 -44.87
CA LEU A 220 28.31 11.60 -44.27
C LEU A 220 29.46 10.63 -43.96
N SER A 221 30.07 10.82 -42.83
CA SER A 221 30.89 9.77 -42.22
C SER A 221 30.03 8.59 -41.78
N ALA A 222 30.59 7.37 -41.87
CA ALA A 222 29.95 6.09 -41.62
C ALA A 222 29.04 6.08 -40.36
N GLY A 223 27.72 6.20 -40.56
CA GLY A 223 26.71 6.28 -39.50
C GLY A 223 26.23 4.95 -38.96
N PHE A 224 26.82 3.80 -39.36
CA PHE A 224 26.36 2.47 -38.93
C PHE A 224 26.39 2.29 -37.38
N PRO A 225 27.45 2.63 -36.65
CA PRO A 225 27.44 2.51 -35.19
C PRO A 225 26.37 3.39 -34.51
N THR A 226 26.18 4.60 -35.00
CA THR A 226 25.15 5.52 -34.49
C THR A 226 23.76 4.98 -34.75
N LEU A 227 23.51 4.40 -35.94
CA LEU A 227 22.22 3.78 -36.27
C LEU A 227 21.95 2.56 -35.39
N ALA A 228 22.94 1.71 -35.17
CA ALA A 228 22.84 0.52 -34.33
C ALA A 228 22.50 0.88 -32.87
N ILE A 229 23.16 1.92 -32.31
CA ILE A 229 22.89 2.42 -30.97
C ILE A 229 21.48 3.01 -30.86
N LEU A 230 21.07 3.84 -31.82
CA LEU A 230 19.73 4.43 -31.85
C LEU A 230 18.64 3.38 -31.95
N LEU A 231 18.81 2.39 -32.83
CA LEU A 231 17.85 1.27 -32.94
C LEU A 231 17.81 0.44 -31.67
N GLY A 232 18.96 0.04 -31.13
CA GLY A 232 19.02 -0.75 -29.89
C GLY A 232 18.38 -0.03 -28.71
N PHE A 233 18.66 1.27 -28.54
CA PHE A 233 18.06 2.08 -27.50
C PHE A 233 16.56 2.28 -27.71
N GLY A 234 16.11 2.57 -28.94
CA GLY A 234 14.70 2.70 -29.28
C GLY A 234 13.91 1.41 -29.03
N VAL A 235 14.43 0.26 -29.44
CA VAL A 235 13.82 -1.05 -29.16
C VAL A 235 13.79 -1.32 -27.65
N GLY A 236 14.87 -1.02 -26.93
CA GLY A 236 14.91 -1.19 -25.49
C GLY A 236 13.82 -0.40 -24.75
N ILE A 237 13.56 0.84 -25.17
CA ILE A 237 12.49 1.67 -24.60
C ILE A 237 11.10 1.12 -24.93
N ILE A 238 10.89 0.67 -26.16
CA ILE A 238 9.61 0.05 -26.56
C ILE A 238 9.35 -1.21 -25.70
N LEU A 239 10.36 -2.07 -25.52
CA LEU A 239 10.23 -3.27 -24.70
C LEU A 239 9.97 -2.94 -23.23
N LEU A 240 10.62 -1.90 -22.69
CA LEU A 240 10.34 -1.40 -21.32
C LEU A 240 8.87 -0.95 -21.20
N GLY A 241 8.39 -0.19 -22.18
CA GLY A 241 7.00 0.27 -22.22
C GLY A 241 6.00 -0.86 -22.29
N LEU A 242 6.26 -1.84 -23.14
CA LEU A 242 5.44 -3.04 -23.22
C LEU A 242 5.45 -3.84 -21.92
N GLY A 243 6.58 -3.91 -21.23
CA GLY A 243 6.68 -4.52 -19.90
C GLY A 243 5.82 -3.82 -18.87
N ILE A 244 5.86 -2.48 -18.81
CA ILE A 244 5.00 -1.68 -17.92
C ILE A 244 3.53 -1.89 -18.27
N LEU A 245 3.16 -1.80 -19.54
CA LEU A 245 1.78 -2.04 -19.99
C LEU A 245 1.32 -3.45 -19.63
N GLY A 246 2.17 -4.45 -19.81
CA GLY A 246 1.89 -5.84 -19.45
C GLY A 246 1.57 -5.98 -17.96
N GLU A 247 2.31 -5.30 -17.08
CA GLU A 247 2.05 -5.27 -15.64
C GLU A 247 0.67 -4.64 -15.32
N TYR A 248 0.32 -3.53 -15.97
CA TYR A 248 -1.00 -2.92 -15.78
C TYR A 248 -2.13 -3.80 -16.31
N ILE A 249 -1.97 -4.41 -17.49
CA ILE A 249 -2.96 -5.36 -18.04
C ILE A 249 -3.12 -6.56 -17.11
N HIS A 250 -2.02 -7.10 -16.56
CA HIS A 250 -2.08 -8.18 -15.58
C HIS A 250 -2.89 -7.78 -14.33
N ARG A 251 -2.68 -6.58 -13.80
CA ARG A 251 -3.44 -6.07 -12.64
C ARG A 251 -4.93 -5.86 -12.96
N ILE A 252 -5.25 -5.35 -14.14
CA ILE A 252 -6.63 -5.23 -14.61
C ILE A 252 -7.28 -6.62 -14.69
N ASN A 253 -6.58 -7.61 -15.26
CA ASN A 253 -7.06 -8.98 -15.34
C ASN A 253 -7.32 -9.59 -13.94
N LEU A 254 -6.44 -9.37 -12.97
CA LEU A 254 -6.65 -9.80 -11.59
C LEU A 254 -7.91 -9.18 -10.98
N LYS A 255 -8.17 -7.90 -11.28
CA LYS A 255 -9.36 -7.19 -10.81
C LYS A 255 -10.63 -7.70 -11.48
N THR A 256 -10.60 -7.98 -12.78
CA THR A 256 -11.76 -8.46 -13.55
C THR A 256 -12.11 -9.92 -13.26
N THR A 257 -11.15 -10.75 -12.86
CA THR A 257 -11.40 -12.15 -12.45
C THR A 257 -12.19 -12.28 -11.14
N ARG A 258 -12.46 -11.17 -10.44
CA ARG A 258 -13.25 -11.11 -9.20
C ARG A 258 -12.84 -12.14 -8.14
N ARG A 259 -11.54 -12.44 -8.05
CA ARG A 259 -11.03 -13.33 -7.00
C ARG A 259 -11.42 -12.78 -5.62
N PRO A 260 -11.90 -13.64 -4.69
CA PRO A 260 -12.20 -13.17 -3.35
C PRO A 260 -10.92 -12.65 -2.68
N ILE A 261 -11.02 -11.49 -2.02
CA ILE A 261 -9.89 -10.89 -1.28
C ILE A 261 -9.65 -11.62 0.04
N PHE A 262 -10.65 -12.33 0.55
CA PHE A 262 -10.55 -13.27 1.67
C PHE A 262 -11.61 -14.37 1.53
N VAL A 263 -11.38 -15.48 2.22
CA VAL A 263 -12.35 -16.57 2.41
C VAL A 263 -12.25 -16.98 3.87
N GLU A 264 -13.38 -16.99 4.56
CA GLU A 264 -13.50 -17.45 5.95
C GLU A 264 -13.54 -18.98 5.98
N ALA A 265 -12.73 -19.59 6.85
CA ALA A 265 -12.77 -21.02 7.10
C ALA A 265 -13.64 -21.33 8.32
N GLU A 266 -13.48 -20.56 9.38
CA GLU A 266 -14.17 -20.73 10.65
C GLU A 266 -14.56 -19.39 11.23
N THR A 267 -15.79 -19.27 11.70
CA THR A 267 -16.33 -18.09 12.38
C THR A 267 -17.07 -18.53 13.63
N SER A 268 -16.81 -17.89 14.74
CA SER A 268 -17.38 -18.23 16.04
C SER A 268 -18.85 -17.81 16.20
N ASN A 269 -19.70 -18.05 15.25
CA ASN A 269 -21.09 -17.57 15.27
C ASN A 269 -22.15 -18.62 14.94
N GLU A 270 -21.84 -19.87 15.11
CA GLU A 270 -22.89 -20.91 15.05
C GLU A 270 -22.73 -21.88 16.20
#